data_612f0d0e26d8d1897f06dbf1ea7329f5
#
_entry.id   612f0d0e26d8d1897f06dbf1ea7329f5
#
_cell.length_a   1.000
_cell.length_b   1.000
_cell.length_c   1.000
_cell.angle_alpha   90.00
_cell.angle_beta   90.00
_cell.angle_gamma   90.00
#
_symmetry.space_group_name_H-M   'P 1'
#
loop_
_entity.id
_entity.type
_entity.pdbx_description
1 polymer ?
#
loop_
_entity_poly.entity_id
_entity_poly.type
_entity_poly.pdbx_seq_one_letter_code
_entity_poly.pdbx_strand_id
1 'polypeptide(L)'
;MTTAAQQWAQDTEQALLDEALKLAPVHGWTRRTVALAGKALGMSEGETGLLLPHGPADLAALLSRRHDARALAALGDPLNMKIRERIRRAVEARLDAAIQDEAGVRRWMGFMTLPTHTPLAARLAWESADVLWRWAGDTATDENHYSKRAILAGILTGALAICLASGRGEALAFVDRRIEDVMRFEIWKATTKARPSEWVAGLARSLGRARYGD
;
A
#
# COMPACT_ATOMS: atom_id res chain seq x y z
N MET A 1 15.38 12.85 -15.77
CA MET A 1 14.43 13.75 -16.48
C MET A 1 13.39 12.87 -17.16
N THR A 2 12.11 13.01 -16.84
CA THR A 2 11.01 12.29 -17.47
C THR A 2 10.81 12.87 -18.88
N THR A 3 10.66 12.01 -19.91
CA THR A 3 10.37 12.48 -21.26
C THR A 3 8.93 12.97 -21.37
N ALA A 4 8.61 13.81 -22.37
CA ALA A 4 7.23 14.28 -22.59
C ALA A 4 6.25 13.09 -22.81
N ALA A 5 6.70 12.03 -23.46
CA ALA A 5 5.90 10.81 -23.65
C ALA A 5 5.63 10.07 -22.32
N GLN A 6 6.63 9.99 -21.43
CA GLN A 6 6.44 9.39 -20.09
C GLN A 6 5.50 10.21 -19.22
N GLN A 7 5.60 11.55 -19.30
CA GLN A 7 4.69 12.43 -18.57
C GLN A 7 3.25 12.26 -19.08
N TRP A 8 3.06 12.26 -20.39
CA TRP A 8 1.75 12.02 -20.99
C TRP A 8 1.14 10.69 -20.55
N ALA A 9 1.94 9.60 -20.55
CA ALA A 9 1.47 8.29 -20.10
C ALA A 9 1.04 8.31 -18.63
N GLN A 10 1.85 8.89 -17.75
CA GLN A 10 1.51 9.03 -16.32
C GLN A 10 0.24 9.85 -16.11
N ASP A 11 0.09 10.98 -16.79
CA ASP A 11 -1.11 11.83 -16.68
C ASP A 11 -2.37 11.09 -17.18
N THR A 12 -2.22 10.33 -18.27
CA THR A 12 -3.33 9.54 -18.83
C THR A 12 -3.71 8.36 -17.94
N GLU A 13 -2.74 7.68 -17.32
CA GLU A 13 -2.99 6.64 -16.32
C GLU A 13 -3.74 7.21 -15.10
N GLN A 14 -3.38 8.40 -14.65
CA GLN A 14 -4.08 9.07 -13.54
C GLN A 14 -5.51 9.44 -13.95
N ALA A 15 -5.74 9.94 -15.16
CA ALA A 15 -7.07 10.23 -15.68
C ALA A 15 -7.94 8.96 -15.80
N LEU A 16 -7.35 7.84 -16.28
CA LEU A 16 -8.03 6.54 -16.31
C LEU A 16 -8.43 6.07 -14.91
N LEU A 17 -7.57 6.27 -13.91
CA LEU A 17 -7.87 5.92 -12.53
C LEU A 17 -8.99 6.81 -11.97
N ASP A 18 -9.04 8.10 -12.30
CA ASP A 18 -10.12 9.01 -11.87
C ASP A 18 -11.49 8.57 -12.43
N GLU A 19 -11.55 8.22 -13.70
CA GLU A 19 -12.77 7.69 -14.30
C GLU A 19 -13.15 6.32 -13.71
N ALA A 20 -12.15 5.45 -13.50
CA ALA A 20 -12.40 4.15 -12.88
C ALA A 20 -12.94 4.26 -11.44
N LEU A 21 -12.48 5.22 -10.65
CA LEU A 21 -12.98 5.47 -9.29
C LEU A 21 -14.44 5.89 -9.25
N LYS A 22 -14.93 6.64 -10.27
CA LYS A 22 -16.36 6.99 -10.42
C LYS A 22 -17.21 5.75 -10.71
N LEU A 23 -16.65 4.79 -11.44
CA LEU A 23 -17.35 3.57 -11.90
C LEU A 23 -17.25 2.41 -10.94
N ALA A 24 -16.16 2.32 -10.17
CA ALA A 24 -15.85 1.20 -9.28
C ALA A 24 -16.93 0.91 -8.22
N PRO A 25 -17.61 1.88 -7.61
CA PRO A 25 -18.69 1.60 -6.64
C PRO A 25 -19.80 0.71 -7.22
N VAL A 26 -20.11 0.86 -8.51
CA VAL A 26 -21.18 0.13 -9.22
C VAL A 26 -20.62 -1.13 -9.90
N HIS A 27 -19.54 -1.01 -10.65
CA HIS A 27 -19.02 -2.06 -11.52
C HIS A 27 -17.88 -2.89 -10.90
N GLY A 28 -17.36 -2.47 -9.74
CA GLY A 28 -16.19 -3.08 -9.12
C GLY A 28 -14.90 -2.81 -9.92
N TRP A 29 -13.82 -3.50 -9.54
CA TRP A 29 -12.54 -3.47 -10.26
C TRP A 29 -12.52 -4.56 -11.31
N THR A 30 -13.06 -4.27 -12.49
CA THR A 30 -13.30 -5.24 -13.56
C THR A 30 -12.73 -4.74 -14.90
N ARG A 31 -12.55 -5.65 -15.87
CA ARG A 31 -12.21 -5.28 -17.24
C ARG A 31 -13.23 -4.31 -17.86
N ARG A 32 -14.51 -4.46 -17.49
CA ARG A 32 -15.58 -3.53 -17.90
C ARG A 32 -15.33 -2.12 -17.39
N THR A 33 -14.90 -1.97 -16.14
CA THR A 33 -14.55 -0.66 -15.55
C THR A 33 -13.40 -0.01 -16.30
N VAL A 34 -12.35 -0.78 -16.66
CA VAL A 34 -11.23 -0.31 -17.49
C VAL A 34 -11.71 0.18 -18.85
N ALA A 35 -12.52 -0.63 -19.56
CA ALA A 35 -13.04 -0.27 -20.87
C ALA A 35 -13.94 0.98 -20.84
N LEU A 36 -14.81 1.10 -19.84
CA LEU A 36 -15.65 2.27 -19.66
C LEU A 36 -14.85 3.53 -19.33
N ALA A 37 -13.81 3.42 -18.50
CA ALA A 37 -12.92 4.53 -18.17
C ALA A 37 -12.15 5.00 -19.43
N GLY A 38 -11.60 4.08 -20.22
CA GLY A 38 -10.94 4.40 -21.49
C GLY A 38 -11.90 5.11 -22.46
N LYS A 39 -13.12 4.58 -22.61
CA LYS A 39 -14.15 5.19 -23.45
C LYS A 39 -14.53 6.61 -22.99
N ALA A 40 -14.61 6.85 -21.70
CA ALA A 40 -14.91 8.17 -21.14
C ALA A 40 -13.85 9.22 -21.50
N LEU A 41 -12.60 8.78 -21.70
CA LEU A 41 -11.47 9.61 -22.13
C LEU A 41 -11.28 9.64 -23.67
N GLY A 42 -12.19 9.04 -24.42
CA GLY A 42 -12.11 8.98 -25.88
C GLY A 42 -11.04 8.01 -26.41
N MET A 43 -10.55 7.12 -25.56
CA MET A 43 -9.52 6.16 -25.93
C MET A 43 -10.11 4.89 -26.53
N SER A 44 -9.42 4.32 -27.52
CA SER A 44 -9.70 2.99 -28.05
C SER A 44 -9.31 1.89 -27.02
N GLU A 45 -9.83 0.68 -27.22
CA GLU A 45 -9.45 -0.48 -26.39
C GLU A 45 -7.96 -0.80 -26.51
N GLY A 46 -7.37 -0.62 -27.70
CA GLY A 46 -5.94 -0.83 -27.94
C GLY A 46 -5.06 0.15 -27.14
N GLU A 47 -5.38 1.44 -27.19
CA GLU A 47 -4.67 2.47 -26.43
C GLU A 47 -4.78 2.23 -24.92
N THR A 48 -6.00 1.92 -24.45
CA THR A 48 -6.23 1.59 -23.04
C THR A 48 -5.44 0.35 -22.63
N GLY A 49 -5.39 -0.69 -23.49
CA GLY A 49 -4.64 -1.91 -23.25
C GLY A 49 -3.12 -1.73 -23.27
N LEU A 50 -2.59 -0.74 -24.01
CA LEU A 50 -1.16 -0.40 -23.98
C LEU A 50 -0.75 0.25 -22.65
N LEU A 51 -1.60 1.11 -22.09
CA LEU A 51 -1.34 1.75 -20.79
C LEU A 51 -1.60 0.80 -19.62
N LEU A 52 -2.61 -0.05 -19.73
CA LEU A 52 -3.05 -0.95 -18.67
C LEU A 52 -3.04 -2.43 -19.16
N PRO A 53 -1.87 -3.02 -19.43
CA PRO A 53 -1.77 -4.37 -20.01
C PRO A 53 -2.37 -5.46 -19.12
N HIS A 54 -2.37 -5.28 -17.78
CA HIS A 54 -3.03 -6.19 -16.84
C HIS A 54 -4.42 -5.69 -16.40
N GLY A 55 -4.91 -4.60 -17.02
CA GLY A 55 -6.24 -4.05 -16.82
C GLY A 55 -6.53 -3.63 -15.38
N PRO A 56 -7.52 -4.26 -14.69
CA PRO A 56 -7.90 -3.86 -13.33
C PRO A 56 -6.77 -3.95 -12.31
N ALA A 57 -5.80 -4.85 -12.51
CA ALA A 57 -4.66 -5.01 -11.63
C ALA A 57 -3.71 -3.79 -11.69
N ASP A 58 -3.54 -3.20 -12.89
CA ASP A 58 -2.74 -1.99 -13.05
C ASP A 58 -3.42 -0.79 -12.40
N LEU A 59 -4.73 -0.61 -12.62
CA LEU A 59 -5.51 0.43 -11.92
C LEU A 59 -5.44 0.27 -10.40
N ALA A 60 -5.52 -0.95 -9.92
CA ALA A 60 -5.42 -1.23 -8.48
C ALA A 60 -4.05 -0.89 -7.91
N ALA A 61 -2.98 -1.11 -8.67
CA ALA A 61 -1.63 -0.71 -8.31
C ALA A 61 -1.46 0.82 -8.36
N LEU A 62 -2.01 1.47 -9.37
CA LEU A 62 -2.01 2.94 -9.48
C LEU A 62 -2.71 3.60 -8.29
N LEU A 63 -3.86 3.07 -7.86
CA LEU A 63 -4.57 3.58 -6.69
C LEU A 63 -3.72 3.49 -5.42
N SER A 64 -3.10 2.33 -5.17
CA SER A 64 -2.23 2.15 -4.00
C SER A 64 -1.09 3.17 -3.98
N ARG A 65 -0.39 3.32 -5.11
CA ARG A 65 0.73 4.28 -5.24
C ARG A 65 0.28 5.74 -5.14
N ARG A 66 -0.92 6.08 -5.65
CA ARG A 66 -1.51 7.41 -5.47
C ARG A 66 -1.75 7.72 -4.00
N HIS A 67 -2.26 6.76 -3.24
CA HIS A 67 -2.47 6.93 -1.80
C HIS A 67 -1.13 7.07 -1.05
N ASP A 68 -0.09 6.33 -1.45
CA ASP A 68 1.25 6.48 -0.88
C ASP A 68 1.81 7.88 -1.17
N ALA A 69 1.69 8.37 -2.39
CA ALA A 69 2.12 9.71 -2.79
C ALA A 69 1.36 10.81 -2.04
N ARG A 70 0.04 10.69 -1.91
CA ARG A 70 -0.79 11.63 -1.12
C ARG A 70 -0.40 11.63 0.36
N ALA A 71 -0.15 10.46 0.92
CA ALA A 71 0.31 10.33 2.31
C ALA A 71 1.65 11.05 2.51
N LEU A 72 2.63 10.79 1.65
CA LEU A 72 3.94 11.46 1.71
C LEU A 72 3.82 12.98 1.55
N ALA A 73 2.96 13.46 0.65
CA ALA A 73 2.74 14.90 0.46
C ALA A 73 2.10 15.57 1.69
N ALA A 74 1.29 14.84 2.46
CA ALA A 74 0.67 15.33 3.69
C ALA A 74 1.61 15.27 4.90
N LEU A 75 2.69 14.47 4.83
CA LEU A 75 3.67 14.32 5.88
C LEU A 75 4.75 15.40 5.76
N GLY A 76 5.04 16.09 6.86
CA GLY A 76 6.18 16.99 6.94
C GLY A 76 7.49 16.26 7.24
N ASP A 77 8.51 17.03 7.67
CA ASP A 77 9.81 16.48 8.06
C ASP A 77 9.69 15.68 9.37
N PRO A 78 10.18 14.42 9.41
CA PRO A 78 10.13 13.57 10.60
C PRO A 78 11.19 13.87 11.67
N LEU A 79 12.14 14.81 11.46
CA LEU A 79 13.38 14.93 12.24
C LEU A 79 13.22 15.04 13.76
N ASN A 80 12.18 15.70 14.24
CA ASN A 80 11.98 15.95 15.67
C ASN A 80 11.04 14.93 16.37
N MET A 81 10.70 13.83 15.70
CA MET A 81 9.77 12.82 16.22
C MET A 81 10.47 11.50 16.55
N LYS A 82 9.98 10.81 17.60
CA LYS A 82 10.41 9.44 17.87
C LYS A 82 9.92 8.49 16.76
N ILE A 83 10.67 7.42 16.49
CA ILE A 83 10.35 6.48 15.40
C ILE A 83 8.91 5.92 15.46
N ARG A 84 8.41 5.59 16.67
CA ARG A 84 7.02 5.14 16.88
C ARG A 84 5.99 6.17 16.44
N GLU A 85 6.26 7.44 16.71
CA GLU A 85 5.38 8.56 16.34
C GLU A 85 5.42 8.80 14.83
N ARG A 86 6.61 8.70 14.22
CA ARG A 86 6.75 8.75 12.75
C ARG A 86 5.90 7.67 12.10
N ILE A 87 6.02 6.41 12.54
CA ILE A 87 5.26 5.30 11.97
C ILE A 87 3.76 5.49 12.19
N ARG A 88 3.33 5.91 13.38
CA ARG A 88 1.92 6.21 13.64
C ARG A 88 1.37 7.26 12.67
N ARG A 89 2.07 8.39 12.52
CA ARG A 89 1.70 9.46 11.58
C ARG A 89 1.69 9.00 10.13
N ALA A 90 2.67 8.20 9.74
CA ALA A 90 2.74 7.66 8.38
C ALA A 90 1.53 6.77 8.06
N VAL A 91 1.15 5.88 8.99
CA VAL A 91 -0.04 5.03 8.82
C VAL A 91 -1.31 5.88 8.81
N GLU A 92 -1.44 6.86 9.69
CA GLU A 92 -2.57 7.79 9.75
C GLU A 92 -2.74 8.54 8.41
N ALA A 93 -1.69 9.17 7.90
CA ALA A 93 -1.70 9.86 6.62
C ALA A 93 -2.08 8.93 5.45
N ARG A 94 -1.60 7.68 5.49
CA ARG A 94 -1.93 6.68 4.46
C ARG A 94 -3.39 6.25 4.52
N LEU A 95 -3.98 6.12 5.71
CA LEU A 95 -5.41 5.87 5.88
C LEU A 95 -6.24 7.06 5.40
N ASP A 96 -5.86 8.26 5.78
CA ASP A 96 -6.56 9.50 5.38
C ASP A 96 -6.55 9.66 3.85
N ALA A 97 -5.43 9.33 3.19
CA ALA A 97 -5.37 9.30 1.73
C ALA A 97 -6.31 8.26 1.10
N ALA A 98 -6.46 7.08 1.73
CA ALA A 98 -7.35 6.03 1.23
C ALA A 98 -8.84 6.38 1.41
N ILE A 99 -9.20 7.04 2.51
CA ILE A 99 -10.59 7.41 2.82
C ILE A 99 -11.13 8.46 1.82
N GLN A 100 -10.27 9.26 1.19
CA GLN A 100 -10.70 10.20 0.15
C GLN A 100 -11.38 9.48 -1.02
N ASP A 101 -11.01 8.24 -1.28
CA ASP A 101 -11.56 7.41 -2.35
C ASP A 101 -12.37 6.21 -1.77
N GLU A 102 -13.01 6.36 -0.59
CA GLU A 102 -13.58 5.27 0.23
C GLU A 102 -14.44 4.29 -0.57
N ALA A 103 -15.38 4.77 -1.38
CA ALA A 103 -16.28 3.90 -2.14
C ALA A 103 -15.52 3.01 -3.14
N GLY A 104 -14.51 3.56 -3.81
CA GLY A 104 -13.60 2.82 -4.69
C GLY A 104 -12.71 1.85 -3.91
N VAL A 105 -12.21 2.28 -2.75
CA VAL A 105 -11.33 1.49 -1.88
C VAL A 105 -12.06 0.28 -1.28
N ARG A 106 -13.34 0.39 -0.93
CA ARG A 106 -14.16 -0.77 -0.50
C ARG A 106 -14.19 -1.87 -1.57
N ARG A 107 -14.38 -1.49 -2.83
CA ARG A 107 -14.36 -2.42 -3.96
C ARG A 107 -12.94 -2.93 -4.24
N TRP A 108 -11.93 -2.07 -4.10
CA TRP A 108 -10.52 -2.43 -4.22
C TRP A 108 -10.11 -3.49 -3.20
N MET A 109 -10.52 -3.35 -1.94
CA MET A 109 -10.27 -4.37 -0.91
C MET A 109 -10.88 -5.72 -1.29
N GLY A 110 -12.14 -5.74 -1.76
CA GLY A 110 -12.77 -6.97 -2.25
C GLY A 110 -12.02 -7.60 -3.43
N PHE A 111 -11.52 -6.80 -4.36
CA PHE A 111 -10.69 -7.26 -5.48
C PHE A 111 -9.36 -7.87 -4.98
N MET A 112 -8.69 -7.23 -4.02
CA MET A 112 -7.41 -7.68 -3.46
C MET A 112 -7.51 -8.93 -2.60
N THR A 113 -8.68 -9.24 -2.02
CA THR A 113 -8.88 -10.46 -1.24
C THR A 113 -9.08 -11.72 -2.09
N LEU A 114 -9.23 -11.60 -3.40
CA LEU A 114 -9.33 -12.76 -4.29
C LEU A 114 -7.98 -13.51 -4.31
N PRO A 115 -7.99 -14.86 -4.23
CA PRO A 115 -6.77 -15.67 -4.20
C PRO A 115 -5.79 -15.37 -5.35
N THR A 116 -6.32 -15.09 -6.54
CA THR A 116 -5.53 -14.74 -7.74
C THR A 116 -4.78 -13.41 -7.62
N HIS A 117 -5.21 -12.52 -6.72
CA HIS A 117 -4.60 -11.20 -6.51
C HIS A 117 -3.74 -11.12 -5.25
N THR A 118 -3.64 -12.21 -4.47
CA THR A 118 -2.81 -12.26 -3.26
C THR A 118 -1.36 -11.81 -3.48
N PRO A 119 -0.66 -12.25 -4.56
CA PRO A 119 0.71 -11.78 -4.81
C PRO A 119 0.78 -10.27 -5.08
N LEU A 120 -0.19 -9.72 -5.80
CA LEU A 120 -0.30 -8.29 -6.05
C LEU A 120 -0.56 -7.53 -4.74
N ALA A 121 -1.51 -8.00 -3.93
CA ALA A 121 -1.85 -7.38 -2.65
C ALA A 121 -0.65 -7.35 -1.69
N ALA A 122 0.09 -8.47 -1.58
CA ALA A 122 1.30 -8.57 -0.77
C ALA A 122 2.38 -7.59 -1.26
N ARG A 123 2.60 -7.52 -2.58
CA ARG A 123 3.56 -6.60 -3.18
C ARG A 123 3.21 -5.14 -2.89
N LEU A 124 1.95 -4.74 -3.09
CA LEU A 124 1.52 -3.35 -2.86
C LEU A 124 1.57 -2.96 -1.37
N ALA A 125 1.19 -3.86 -0.46
CA ALA A 125 1.34 -3.63 0.96
C ALA A 125 2.81 -3.45 1.37
N TRP A 126 3.71 -4.23 0.77
CA TRP A 126 5.15 -4.10 0.94
C TRP A 126 5.67 -2.78 0.38
N GLU A 127 5.30 -2.40 -0.84
CA GLU A 127 5.68 -1.13 -1.46
C GLU A 127 5.27 0.06 -0.58
N SER A 128 4.03 0.07 -0.08
CA SER A 128 3.55 1.10 0.86
C SER A 128 4.36 1.12 2.16
N ALA A 129 4.63 -0.04 2.75
CA ALA A 129 5.43 -0.11 3.97
C ALA A 129 6.87 0.38 3.76
N ASP A 130 7.49 0.05 2.62
CA ASP A 130 8.84 0.49 2.26
C ASP A 130 8.92 2.02 2.12
N VAL A 131 7.97 2.61 1.41
CA VAL A 131 7.87 4.06 1.21
C VAL A 131 7.74 4.80 2.55
N LEU A 132 6.86 4.32 3.43
CA LEU A 132 6.63 4.94 4.74
C LEU A 132 7.82 4.77 5.69
N TRP A 133 8.51 3.61 5.67
CA TRP A 133 9.72 3.40 6.46
C TRP A 133 10.87 4.31 5.98
N ARG A 134 11.01 4.50 4.66
CA ARG A 134 12.02 5.44 4.12
C ARG A 134 11.74 6.87 4.56
N TRP A 135 10.49 7.32 4.51
CA TRP A 135 10.11 8.62 5.05
C TRP A 135 10.42 8.71 6.55
N ALA A 136 10.19 7.66 7.33
CA ALA A 136 10.50 7.62 8.75
C ALA A 136 12.02 7.64 9.06
N GLY A 137 12.88 7.60 8.04
CA GLY A 137 14.34 7.67 8.16
C GLY A 137 15.01 6.30 8.33
N ASP A 138 14.33 5.20 7.96
CA ASP A 138 14.94 3.87 8.03
C ASP A 138 15.90 3.65 6.86
N THR A 139 17.17 3.44 7.20
CA THR A 139 18.26 3.14 6.26
C THR A 139 18.79 1.70 6.40
N ALA A 140 18.10 0.88 7.20
CA ALA A 140 18.52 -0.51 7.44
C ALA A 140 18.50 -1.33 6.14
N THR A 141 19.52 -2.17 5.96
CA THR A 141 19.67 -3.11 4.83
C THR A 141 19.78 -4.57 5.29
N ASP A 142 19.71 -4.80 6.61
CA ASP A 142 19.84 -6.08 7.28
C ASP A 142 18.49 -6.83 7.44
N GLU A 143 18.47 -7.93 8.20
CA GLU A 143 17.25 -8.69 8.50
C GLU A 143 16.13 -7.84 9.13
N ASN A 144 16.47 -6.77 9.86
CA ASN A 144 15.50 -5.85 10.42
C ASN A 144 14.74 -5.07 9.33
N HIS A 145 15.37 -4.83 8.16
CA HIS A 145 14.73 -4.23 7.00
C HIS A 145 13.46 -4.98 6.60
N TYR A 146 13.56 -6.29 6.43
CA TYR A 146 12.44 -7.14 6.00
C TYR A 146 11.37 -7.26 7.08
N SER A 147 11.78 -7.48 8.33
CA SER A 147 10.85 -7.64 9.45
C SER A 147 10.02 -6.38 9.69
N LYS A 148 10.63 -5.21 9.68
CA LYS A 148 9.95 -3.91 9.85
C LYS A 148 8.89 -3.70 8.78
N ARG A 149 9.22 -3.96 7.51
CA ARG A 149 8.31 -3.78 6.38
C ARG A 149 7.16 -4.78 6.41
N ALA A 150 7.42 -6.04 6.71
CA ALA A 150 6.39 -7.06 6.85
C ALA A 150 5.39 -6.72 7.97
N ILE A 151 5.87 -6.28 9.13
CA ILE A 151 5.03 -5.85 10.25
C ILE A 151 4.18 -4.64 9.85
N LEU A 152 4.79 -3.62 9.25
CA LEU A 152 4.07 -2.41 8.84
C LEU A 152 3.05 -2.71 7.73
N ALA A 153 3.36 -3.57 6.76
CA ALA A 153 2.42 -4.02 5.74
C ALA A 153 1.18 -4.69 6.36
N GLY A 154 1.38 -5.53 7.39
CA GLY A 154 0.30 -6.12 8.17
C GLY A 154 -0.54 -5.08 8.93
N ILE A 155 0.12 -4.10 9.56
CA ILE A 155 -0.56 -2.99 10.25
C ILE A 155 -1.39 -2.16 9.27
N LEU A 156 -0.83 -1.78 8.12
CA LEU A 156 -1.52 -0.99 7.08
C LEU A 156 -2.77 -1.72 6.57
N THR A 157 -2.63 -3.00 6.25
CA THR A 157 -3.74 -3.82 5.74
C THR A 157 -4.84 -3.98 6.79
N GLY A 158 -4.48 -4.30 8.05
CA GLY A 158 -5.43 -4.43 9.14
C GLY A 158 -6.11 -3.11 9.50
N ALA A 159 -5.34 -2.01 9.56
CA ALA A 159 -5.87 -0.69 9.84
C ALA A 159 -6.86 -0.23 8.75
N LEU A 160 -6.56 -0.46 7.47
CA LEU A 160 -7.48 -0.14 6.38
C LEU A 160 -8.77 -0.97 6.46
N ALA A 161 -8.67 -2.26 6.74
CA ALA A 161 -9.84 -3.12 6.90
C ALA A 161 -10.74 -2.65 8.06
N ILE A 162 -10.16 -2.33 9.22
CA ILE A 162 -10.89 -1.81 10.38
C ILE A 162 -11.47 -0.41 10.07
N CYS A 163 -10.72 0.45 9.39
CA CYS A 163 -11.19 1.77 9.02
C CYS A 163 -12.46 1.70 8.16
N LEU A 164 -12.47 0.81 7.18
CA LEU A 164 -13.64 0.60 6.31
C LEU A 164 -14.82 -0.08 7.02
N ALA A 165 -14.57 -0.91 8.03
CA ALA A 165 -15.61 -1.64 8.78
C ALA A 165 -16.18 -0.82 9.94
N SER A 166 -15.32 -0.14 10.71
CA SER A 166 -15.66 0.43 12.02
C SER A 166 -15.26 1.90 12.15
N GLY A 167 -14.67 2.48 11.09
CA GLY A 167 -14.29 3.88 11.07
C GLY A 167 -12.85 4.17 11.50
N ARG A 168 -12.44 5.41 11.24
CA ARG A 168 -11.06 5.90 11.43
C ARG A 168 -10.57 5.80 12.88
N GLY A 169 -11.43 6.10 13.86
CA GLY A 169 -11.06 6.06 15.27
C GLY A 169 -10.61 4.68 15.73
N GLU A 170 -11.38 3.64 15.39
CA GLU A 170 -11.05 2.24 15.71
C GLU A 170 -9.78 1.77 14.98
N ALA A 171 -9.59 2.21 13.74
CA ALA A 171 -8.37 1.91 13.00
C ALA A 171 -7.13 2.50 13.68
N LEU A 172 -7.18 3.75 14.14
CA LEU A 172 -6.06 4.38 14.85
C LEU A 172 -5.80 3.73 16.22
N ALA A 173 -6.85 3.37 16.95
CA ALA A 173 -6.70 2.61 18.19
C ALA A 173 -6.05 1.23 17.96
N PHE A 174 -6.38 0.56 16.84
CA PHE A 174 -5.69 -0.65 16.43
C PHE A 174 -4.21 -0.39 16.14
N VAL A 175 -3.88 0.66 15.38
CA VAL A 175 -2.49 1.03 15.06
C VAL A 175 -1.68 1.26 16.34
N ASP A 176 -2.23 2.02 17.28
CA ASP A 176 -1.56 2.32 18.56
C ASP A 176 -1.26 1.01 19.33
N ARG A 177 -2.23 0.10 19.45
CA ARG A 177 -2.02 -1.21 20.07
C ARG A 177 -0.95 -2.04 19.37
N ARG A 178 -0.93 -2.07 18.03
CA ARG A 178 0.09 -2.83 17.27
C ARG A 178 1.49 -2.25 17.44
N ILE A 179 1.64 -0.94 17.46
CA ILE A 179 2.93 -0.28 17.72
C ILE A 179 3.42 -0.63 19.15
N GLU A 180 2.54 -0.61 20.14
CA GLU A 180 2.90 -0.99 21.51
C GLU A 180 3.31 -2.47 21.61
N ASP A 181 2.61 -3.37 20.91
CA ASP A 181 2.95 -4.80 20.89
C ASP A 181 4.34 -5.03 20.30
N VAL A 182 4.68 -4.35 19.19
CA VAL A 182 6.01 -4.43 18.58
C VAL A 182 7.07 -3.91 19.54
N MET A 183 6.83 -2.80 20.21
CA MET A 183 7.77 -2.24 21.19
C MET A 183 7.99 -3.19 22.39
N ARG A 184 6.91 -3.80 22.90
CA ARG A 184 7.01 -4.82 23.96
C ARG A 184 7.80 -6.04 23.53
N PHE A 185 7.59 -6.50 22.30
CA PHE A 185 8.33 -7.63 21.74
C PHE A 185 9.82 -7.33 21.60
N GLU A 186 10.20 -6.13 21.12
CA GLU A 186 11.60 -5.74 21.00
C GLU A 186 12.29 -5.63 22.39
N ILE A 187 11.60 -5.08 23.40
CA ILE A 187 12.11 -5.04 24.77
C ILE A 187 12.30 -6.47 25.31
N TRP A 188 11.31 -7.35 25.15
CA TRP A 188 11.39 -8.74 25.58
C TRP A 188 12.57 -9.48 24.90
N LYS A 189 12.73 -9.31 23.59
CA LYS A 189 13.82 -9.88 22.80
C LYS A 189 15.20 -9.40 23.32
N ALA A 190 15.32 -8.11 23.62
CA ALA A 190 16.55 -7.53 24.14
C ALA A 190 16.89 -8.05 25.55
N THR A 191 15.87 -8.24 26.41
CA THR A 191 16.06 -8.71 27.79
C THR A 191 16.30 -10.21 27.88
N THR A 192 15.73 -11.01 26.98
CA THR A 192 15.78 -12.48 27.06
C THR A 192 16.96 -13.09 26.31
N LYS A 193 17.75 -12.31 25.57
CA LYS A 193 18.82 -12.80 24.64
C LYS A 193 18.34 -13.93 23.71
N ALA A 194 17.04 -14.11 23.55
CA ALA A 194 16.46 -15.11 22.69
C ALA A 194 16.67 -14.72 21.22
N ARG A 195 17.37 -15.58 20.46
CA ARG A 195 17.44 -15.44 19.01
C ARG A 195 16.03 -15.61 18.42
N PRO A 196 15.62 -14.82 17.43
CA PRO A 196 14.39 -15.10 16.70
C PRO A 196 14.41 -16.52 16.17
N SER A 197 13.31 -17.25 16.30
CA SER A 197 13.22 -18.61 15.76
C SER A 197 13.43 -18.56 14.24
N GLU A 198 14.15 -19.55 13.70
CA GLU A 198 14.52 -19.63 12.28
C GLU A 198 13.33 -19.56 11.31
N TRP A 199 12.12 -19.83 11.78
CA TRP A 199 10.92 -19.75 10.96
C TRP A 199 10.49 -18.30 10.63
N VAL A 200 10.68 -17.32 11.52
CA VAL A 200 10.44 -15.89 11.23
C VAL A 200 11.44 -15.39 10.19
N ALA A 201 12.70 -15.76 10.35
CA ALA A 201 13.75 -15.51 9.35
C ALA A 201 13.48 -16.25 8.03
N GLY A 202 12.85 -17.43 8.08
CA GLY A 202 12.41 -18.20 6.92
C GLY A 202 11.28 -17.53 6.13
N LEU A 203 10.28 -17.01 6.83
CA LEU A 203 9.17 -16.26 6.23
C LEU A 203 9.65 -14.96 5.58
N ALA A 204 10.49 -14.19 6.26
CA ALA A 204 11.09 -12.98 5.71
C ALA A 204 11.93 -13.27 4.46
N ARG A 205 12.72 -14.36 4.47
CA ARG A 205 13.52 -14.80 3.31
C ARG A 205 12.67 -15.30 2.15
N SER A 206 11.55 -16.00 2.40
CA SER A 206 10.66 -16.46 1.33
C SER A 206 9.93 -15.31 0.64
N LEU A 207 9.50 -14.30 1.39
CA LEU A 207 8.91 -13.07 0.84
C LEU A 207 9.95 -12.25 0.05
N GLY A 208 11.20 -12.21 0.52
CA GLY A 208 12.31 -11.57 -0.20
C GLY A 208 12.63 -12.26 -1.53
N ARG A 209 12.68 -13.59 -1.56
CA ARG A 209 12.93 -14.37 -2.80
C ARG A 209 11.81 -14.27 -3.82
N ALA A 210 10.56 -14.17 -3.40
CA ALA A 210 9.45 -13.94 -4.32
C ALA A 210 9.53 -12.60 -5.06
N ARG A 211 10.33 -11.65 -4.56
CA ARG A 211 10.53 -10.32 -5.18
C ARG A 211 11.77 -10.23 -6.05
N TYR A 212 12.83 -10.95 -5.72
CA TYR A 212 14.15 -10.85 -6.37
C TYR A 212 14.57 -12.18 -7.01
N GLY A 213 13.58 -13.05 -7.36
CA GLY A 213 13.84 -14.34 -7.98
C GLY A 213 14.79 -14.23 -9.18
N ASP A 214 15.79 -15.07 -9.16
CA ASP A 214 16.78 -15.28 -10.23
C ASP A 214 16.14 -15.53 -11.58
#